data_870d5e419155568348a1d2b43aaf8a87
#
_entry.id   870d5e419155568348a1d2b43aaf8a87
#
_cell.length_a   1.000
_cell.length_b   1.000
_cell.length_c   1.000
_cell.angle_alpha   90.00
_cell.angle_beta   90.00
_cell.angle_gamma   90.00
#
_symmetry.space_group_name_H-M   'P 1'
#
loop_
_entity.id
_entity.type
_entity.pdbx_description
1 polymer ?
#
loop_
_entity_poly.entity_id
_entity_poly.type
_entity_poly.pdbx_seq_one_letter_code
_entity_poly.pdbx_strand_id
1 'polypeptide(L)'
;AYDLLIQSEGGFLSVTGGPGEEEMAKAGCSIADIAAGMYAYTGVLSALMLRGRTGVGSRVDVSMLESLVEWMGYPLYYAYEGATPPPRAGAAHSTIYPYGPFPAGDGGTVMLGLQNEREWAAFCDKVLEQPALASDERFSANSRRSANRSELRAIILEAFARMTAAQVIERLEQAQIANAHLNTMHDVWAH
;
A
#
# COMPACT_ATOMS: atom_id res chain seq x y z
N ALA A 1 21.20 5.34 -17.08
CA ALA A 1 20.01 5.81 -16.36
C ALA A 1 20.29 5.75 -14.86
N TYR A 2 19.56 6.55 -14.10
CA TYR A 2 19.64 6.56 -12.64
C TYR A 2 18.25 6.26 -12.07
N ASP A 3 18.21 5.51 -10.99
CA ASP A 3 16.97 5.05 -10.33
C ASP A 3 15.91 6.16 -10.19
N LEU A 4 16.25 7.31 -9.59
CA LEU A 4 15.30 8.40 -9.37
C LEU A 4 14.76 9.02 -10.66
N LEU A 5 15.57 9.08 -11.71
CA LEU A 5 15.12 9.57 -13.01
C LEU A 5 14.13 8.60 -13.66
N ILE A 6 14.35 7.30 -13.48
CA ILE A 6 13.41 6.27 -13.94
C ILE A 6 12.12 6.27 -13.12
N GLN A 7 12.18 6.50 -11.81
CA GLN A 7 10.96 6.68 -11.01
C GLN A 7 10.13 7.88 -11.52
N SER A 8 10.78 8.97 -11.92
CA SER A 8 10.11 10.14 -12.51
C SER A 8 9.50 9.82 -13.86
N GLU A 9 10.27 9.25 -14.79
CA GLU A 9 9.86 8.94 -16.16
C GLU A 9 8.76 7.87 -16.21
N GLY A 10 8.83 6.87 -15.33
CA GLY A 10 7.85 5.79 -15.18
C GLY A 10 6.55 6.18 -14.47
N GLY A 11 6.37 7.46 -14.09
CA GLY A 11 5.15 7.94 -13.43
C GLY A 11 5.03 7.59 -11.95
N PHE A 12 6.05 6.96 -11.35
CA PHE A 12 6.02 6.53 -9.94
C PHE A 12 5.75 7.70 -8.99
N LEU A 13 6.38 8.85 -9.22
CA LEU A 13 6.22 10.04 -8.38
C LEU A 13 4.80 10.63 -8.46
N SER A 14 4.08 10.39 -9.55
CA SER A 14 2.73 10.93 -9.75
C SER A 14 1.68 10.27 -8.84
N VAL A 15 1.96 9.05 -8.35
CA VAL A 15 1.06 8.26 -7.50
C VAL A 15 1.63 7.98 -6.10
N THR A 16 2.85 8.47 -5.81
CA THR A 16 3.55 8.21 -4.54
C THR A 16 3.81 9.51 -3.78
N GLY A 17 3.54 9.50 -2.48
CA GLY A 17 3.71 10.66 -1.59
C GLY A 17 2.39 11.16 -1.01
N GLY A 18 2.43 12.30 -0.35
CA GLY A 18 1.27 12.98 0.22
C GLY A 18 0.34 13.57 -0.84
N PRO A 19 -0.88 13.99 -0.46
CA PRO A 19 -1.90 14.47 -1.39
C PRO A 19 -1.60 15.85 -2.00
N GLY A 20 -0.73 16.66 -1.38
CA GLY A 20 -0.35 17.98 -1.87
C GLY A 20 0.52 17.92 -3.13
N GLU A 21 0.47 18.95 -3.98
CA GLU A 21 1.24 18.97 -5.24
C GLU A 21 2.75 18.82 -5.02
N GLU A 22 3.29 19.44 -3.97
CA GLU A 22 4.71 19.40 -3.62
C GLU A 22 5.10 18.19 -2.75
N GLU A 23 4.14 17.32 -2.40
CA GLU A 23 4.35 16.16 -1.53
C GLU A 23 4.65 14.87 -2.29
N MET A 24 5.12 14.97 -3.54
CA MET A 24 5.63 13.82 -4.28
C MET A 24 6.81 13.18 -3.53
N ALA A 25 6.83 11.85 -3.50
CA ALA A 25 7.91 11.12 -2.85
C ALA A 25 8.47 10.02 -3.74
N LYS A 26 9.78 9.85 -3.68
CA LYS A 26 10.45 8.68 -4.24
C LYS A 26 10.27 7.47 -3.33
N ALA A 27 10.50 6.26 -3.85
CA ALA A 27 10.67 5.10 -3.00
C ALA A 27 11.88 5.27 -2.04
N GLY A 28 11.78 4.70 -0.85
CA GLY A 28 12.87 4.72 0.15
C GLY A 28 14.10 3.90 -0.24
N CYS A 29 13.99 3.07 -1.28
CA CYS A 29 15.07 2.26 -1.85
C CYS A 29 15.18 2.51 -3.35
N SER A 30 16.23 1.98 -3.98
CA SER A 30 16.47 2.06 -5.43
C SER A 30 15.55 1.08 -6.18
N ILE A 31 14.24 1.36 -6.18
CA ILE A 31 13.20 0.43 -6.65
C ILE A 31 13.32 0.10 -8.14
N ALA A 32 13.73 1.06 -8.97
CA ALA A 32 13.92 0.84 -10.41
C ALA A 32 15.14 -0.05 -10.70
N ASP A 33 16.23 0.13 -9.95
CA ASP A 33 17.40 -0.74 -10.03
C ASP A 33 17.06 -2.16 -9.57
N ILE A 34 16.30 -2.28 -8.47
CA ILE A 34 15.87 -3.58 -7.93
C ILE A 34 14.97 -4.29 -8.94
N ALA A 35 13.99 -3.61 -9.54
CA ALA A 35 13.11 -4.16 -10.56
C ALA A 35 13.92 -4.69 -11.75
N ALA A 36 14.81 -3.86 -12.33
CA ALA A 36 15.67 -4.25 -13.43
C ALA A 36 16.59 -5.43 -13.07
N GLY A 37 17.16 -5.44 -11.85
CA GLY A 37 17.97 -6.55 -11.34
C GLY A 37 17.19 -7.86 -11.26
N MET A 38 15.93 -7.82 -10.82
CA MET A 38 15.06 -9.00 -10.75
C MET A 38 14.71 -9.54 -12.15
N TYR A 39 14.43 -8.67 -13.12
CA TYR A 39 14.18 -9.09 -14.50
C TYR A 39 15.46 -9.60 -15.18
N ALA A 40 16.62 -9.00 -14.91
CA ALA A 40 17.89 -9.50 -15.39
C ALA A 40 18.17 -10.91 -14.83
N TYR A 41 17.98 -11.12 -13.53
CA TYR A 41 18.13 -12.42 -12.88
C TYR A 41 17.20 -13.47 -13.49
N THR A 42 15.91 -13.15 -13.64
CA THR A 42 14.92 -14.06 -14.22
C THR A 42 15.25 -14.38 -15.69
N GLY A 43 15.65 -13.36 -16.47
CA GLY A 43 16.04 -13.50 -17.85
C GLY A 43 17.26 -14.40 -18.03
N VAL A 44 18.28 -14.23 -17.18
CA VAL A 44 19.49 -15.10 -17.19
C VAL A 44 19.14 -16.55 -16.87
N LEU A 45 18.30 -16.79 -15.85
CA LEU A 45 17.87 -18.15 -15.52
C LEU A 45 17.11 -18.79 -16.68
N SER A 46 16.19 -18.05 -17.32
CA SER A 46 15.42 -18.52 -18.47
C SER A 46 16.33 -18.85 -19.66
N ALA A 47 17.31 -17.98 -19.94
CA ALA A 47 18.29 -18.21 -21.00
C ALA A 47 19.19 -19.43 -20.73
N LEU A 48 19.59 -19.66 -19.47
CA LEU A 48 20.37 -20.85 -19.08
C LEU A 48 19.54 -22.14 -19.23
N MET A 49 18.27 -22.12 -18.83
CA MET A 49 17.36 -23.25 -19.04
C MET A 49 17.17 -23.58 -20.52
N LEU A 50 17.00 -22.55 -21.36
CA LEU A 50 16.90 -22.73 -22.81
C LEU A 50 18.20 -23.27 -23.39
N ARG A 51 19.36 -22.75 -22.99
CA ARG A 51 20.68 -23.24 -23.40
C ARG A 51 20.89 -24.72 -23.02
N GLY A 52 20.44 -25.12 -21.83
CA GLY A 52 20.52 -26.54 -21.41
C GLY A 52 19.72 -27.46 -22.31
N ARG A 53 18.68 -27.00 -22.99
CA ARG A 53 17.85 -27.78 -23.92
C ARG A 53 18.33 -27.68 -25.36
N THR A 54 18.85 -26.56 -25.79
CA THR A 54 19.16 -26.25 -27.20
C THR A 54 20.66 -26.24 -27.51
N GLY A 55 21.52 -26.12 -26.48
CA GLY A 55 22.96 -25.90 -26.63
C GLY A 55 23.34 -24.47 -27.06
N VAL A 56 22.36 -23.59 -27.31
CA VAL A 56 22.60 -22.24 -27.85
C VAL A 56 22.38 -21.18 -26.76
N GLY A 57 23.32 -20.21 -26.65
CA GLY A 57 23.19 -19.07 -25.76
C GLY A 57 22.21 -18.03 -26.29
N SER A 58 21.73 -17.15 -25.41
CA SER A 58 20.83 -16.06 -25.73
C SER A 58 21.36 -14.74 -25.20
N ARG A 59 21.08 -13.64 -25.90
CA ARG A 59 21.22 -12.29 -25.37
C ARG A 59 19.97 -11.95 -24.55
N VAL A 60 20.15 -11.29 -23.41
CA VAL A 60 19.09 -10.78 -22.54
C VAL A 60 19.23 -9.28 -22.45
N ASP A 61 18.24 -8.54 -22.92
CA ASP A 61 18.15 -7.09 -22.81
C ASP A 61 17.08 -6.74 -21.78
N VAL A 62 17.42 -5.86 -20.82
CA VAL A 62 16.52 -5.42 -19.74
C VAL A 62 16.51 -3.89 -19.69
N SER A 63 15.33 -3.32 -19.80
CA SER A 63 15.13 -1.87 -19.66
C SER A 63 14.69 -1.57 -18.21
N MET A 64 15.36 -0.61 -17.56
CA MET A 64 14.96 -0.16 -16.21
C MET A 64 13.57 0.47 -16.23
N LEU A 65 13.25 1.24 -17.29
CA LEU A 65 11.93 1.89 -17.44
C LEU A 65 10.82 0.85 -17.55
N GLU A 66 10.95 -0.10 -18.47
CA GLU A 66 9.94 -1.14 -18.66
C GLU A 66 9.79 -2.02 -17.41
N SER A 67 10.90 -2.33 -16.74
CA SER A 67 10.90 -3.10 -15.49
C SER A 67 10.13 -2.39 -14.37
N LEU A 68 10.30 -1.08 -14.22
CA LEU A 68 9.56 -0.31 -13.22
C LEU A 68 8.08 -0.15 -13.62
N VAL A 69 7.79 0.13 -14.90
CA VAL A 69 6.42 0.32 -15.40
C VAL A 69 5.59 -0.96 -15.25
N GLU A 70 6.19 -2.13 -15.40
CA GLU A 70 5.53 -3.41 -15.09
C GLU A 70 5.06 -3.47 -13.62
N TRP A 71 5.87 -2.97 -12.69
CA TRP A 71 5.49 -2.91 -11.27
C TRP A 71 4.44 -1.84 -10.97
N MET A 72 4.28 -0.85 -11.85
CA MET A 72 3.24 0.17 -11.73
C MET A 72 1.81 -0.37 -11.97
N GLY A 73 1.68 -1.59 -12.51
CA GLY A 73 0.46 -2.40 -12.61
C GLY A 73 -0.86 -1.64 -12.55
N TYR A 74 -1.56 -1.72 -11.41
CA TYR A 74 -2.88 -1.12 -11.29
C TYR A 74 -2.92 0.42 -11.45
N PRO A 75 -1.97 1.25 -10.98
CA PRO A 75 -2.01 2.68 -11.25
C PRO A 75 -1.98 3.02 -12.74
N LEU A 76 -1.19 2.28 -13.52
CA LEU A 76 -1.12 2.44 -14.97
C LEU A 76 -2.45 2.09 -15.65
N TYR A 77 -3.05 0.95 -15.26
CA TYR A 77 -4.33 0.52 -15.83
C TYR A 77 -5.50 1.43 -15.45
N TYR A 78 -5.48 2.03 -14.25
CA TYR A 78 -6.48 3.03 -13.88
C TYR A 78 -6.41 4.29 -14.75
N ALA A 79 -5.24 4.63 -15.30
CA ALA A 79 -5.06 5.77 -16.20
C ALA A 79 -5.33 5.43 -17.68
N TYR A 80 -5.73 4.19 -17.99
CA TYR A 80 -5.96 3.75 -19.38
C TYR A 80 -7.04 4.60 -20.07
N GLU A 81 -6.79 4.92 -21.35
CA GLU A 81 -7.69 5.76 -22.19
C GLU A 81 -8.03 7.14 -21.58
N GLY A 82 -7.13 7.70 -20.76
CA GLY A 82 -7.32 9.04 -20.15
C GLY A 82 -8.19 9.05 -18.90
N ALA A 83 -8.47 7.87 -18.32
CA ALA A 83 -9.14 7.79 -17.01
C ALA A 83 -8.24 8.36 -15.89
N THR A 84 -8.85 8.76 -14.79
CA THR A 84 -8.12 9.39 -13.67
C THR A 84 -7.33 8.33 -12.88
N PRO A 85 -6.00 8.47 -12.77
CA PRO A 85 -5.19 7.58 -11.95
C PRO A 85 -5.53 7.72 -10.46
N PRO A 86 -5.17 6.73 -9.63
CA PRO A 86 -5.34 6.84 -8.19
C PRO A 86 -4.57 8.06 -7.65
N PRO A 87 -5.17 8.87 -6.74
CA PRO A 87 -4.49 10.00 -6.14
C PRO A 87 -3.38 9.52 -5.18
N ARG A 88 -2.40 10.38 -4.94
CA ARG A 88 -1.45 10.17 -3.85
C ARG A 88 -2.20 10.20 -2.50
N ALA A 89 -1.88 9.27 -1.62
CA ALA A 89 -2.58 9.08 -0.35
C ALA A 89 -1.63 8.91 0.85
N GLY A 90 -0.37 9.30 0.71
CA GLY A 90 0.67 9.09 1.72
C GLY A 90 0.90 7.60 1.98
N ALA A 91 0.88 7.22 3.24
CA ALA A 91 1.00 5.81 3.65
C ALA A 91 -0.35 5.07 3.70
N ALA A 92 -1.45 5.70 3.28
CA ALA A 92 -2.77 5.08 3.22
C ALA A 92 -3.06 4.52 1.81
N HIS A 93 -3.98 3.55 1.73
CA HIS A 93 -4.46 3.05 0.44
C HIS A 93 -5.33 4.12 -0.24
N SER A 94 -5.13 4.33 -1.55
CA SER A 94 -5.80 5.39 -2.29
C SER A 94 -7.30 5.14 -2.49
N THR A 95 -7.71 3.88 -2.69
CA THR A 95 -9.08 3.50 -3.07
C THR A 95 -9.82 2.63 -2.06
N ILE A 96 -9.14 2.13 -1.02
CA ILE A 96 -9.75 1.31 0.04
C ILE A 96 -9.65 2.08 1.36
N TYR A 97 -10.76 2.11 2.12
CA TYR A 97 -10.79 2.78 3.42
C TYR A 97 -11.71 2.07 4.44
N PRO A 98 -11.28 1.96 5.72
CA PRO A 98 -9.97 2.32 6.26
C PRO A 98 -8.88 1.33 5.85
N TYR A 99 -7.77 1.86 5.34
CA TYR A 99 -6.54 1.12 5.08
C TYR A 99 -5.34 2.08 5.13
N GLY A 100 -4.55 2.01 6.19
CA GLY A 100 -3.42 2.90 6.42
C GLY A 100 -3.03 3.04 7.88
N PRO A 101 -2.22 4.06 8.21
CA PRO A 101 -1.75 4.32 9.56
C PRO A 101 -2.78 5.10 10.39
N PHE A 102 -2.98 4.65 11.63
CA PHE A 102 -3.82 5.31 12.63
C PHE A 102 -3.06 5.46 13.94
N PRO A 103 -2.89 6.71 14.46
CA PRO A 103 -2.29 6.93 15.76
C PRO A 103 -3.19 6.44 16.90
N ALA A 104 -2.58 5.91 17.94
CA ALA A 104 -3.19 5.50 19.20
C ALA A 104 -2.92 6.55 20.30
N GLY A 105 -3.56 6.40 21.46
CA GLY A 105 -3.50 7.36 22.56
C GLY A 105 -2.15 7.46 23.27
N ASP A 106 -1.29 6.46 23.13
CA ASP A 106 0.09 6.45 23.66
C ASP A 106 1.13 7.06 22.69
N GLY A 107 0.69 7.58 21.55
CA GLY A 107 1.55 8.12 20.49
C GLY A 107 2.10 7.07 19.54
N GLY A 108 1.84 5.78 19.77
CA GLY A 108 2.13 4.71 18.82
C GLY A 108 1.22 4.79 17.59
N THR A 109 1.65 4.17 16.49
CA THR A 109 0.87 4.12 15.24
C THR A 109 0.65 2.68 14.83
N VAL A 110 -0.59 2.35 14.50
CA VAL A 110 -1.00 1.02 14.01
C VAL A 110 -1.37 1.11 12.54
N MET A 111 -0.81 0.21 11.73
CA MET A 111 -1.25 -0.01 10.35
C MET A 111 -2.37 -1.05 10.36
N LEU A 112 -3.49 -0.74 9.73
CA LEU A 112 -4.60 -1.69 9.58
C LEU A 112 -5.22 -1.57 8.18
N GLY A 113 -5.91 -2.62 7.74
CA GLY A 113 -6.59 -2.63 6.46
C GLY A 113 -7.84 -3.50 6.46
N LEU A 114 -8.94 -2.96 5.94
CA LEU A 114 -10.21 -3.67 5.77
C LEU A 114 -10.48 -3.90 4.29
N GLN A 115 -10.67 -5.17 3.91
CA GLN A 115 -10.80 -5.55 2.50
C GLN A 115 -12.25 -5.86 2.08
N ASN A 116 -13.16 -6.05 3.04
CA ASN A 116 -14.54 -6.45 2.77
C ASN A 116 -15.51 -6.01 3.88
N GLU A 117 -16.81 -6.15 3.59
CA GLU A 117 -17.88 -5.69 4.49
C GLU A 117 -18.01 -6.55 5.77
N ARG A 118 -17.57 -7.81 5.76
CA ARG A 118 -17.53 -8.64 6.97
C ARG A 118 -16.49 -8.10 7.96
N GLU A 119 -15.32 -7.74 7.46
CA GLU A 119 -14.26 -7.12 8.28
C GLU A 119 -14.70 -5.74 8.79
N TRP A 120 -15.42 -4.96 7.95
CA TRP A 120 -15.98 -3.68 8.37
C TRP A 120 -16.96 -3.85 9.54
N ALA A 121 -17.90 -4.81 9.46
CA ALA A 121 -18.83 -5.09 10.55
C ALA A 121 -18.11 -5.53 11.83
N ALA A 122 -17.10 -6.41 11.71
CA ALA A 122 -16.30 -6.86 12.83
C ALA A 122 -15.48 -5.71 13.46
N PHE A 123 -14.97 -4.79 12.66
CA PHE A 123 -14.25 -3.60 13.10
C PHE A 123 -15.15 -2.65 13.91
N CYS A 124 -16.35 -2.39 13.39
CA CYS A 124 -17.33 -1.57 14.10
C CYS A 124 -17.74 -2.16 15.43
N ASP A 125 -17.99 -3.46 15.47
CA ASP A 125 -18.46 -4.17 16.67
C ASP A 125 -17.34 -4.36 17.71
N LYS A 126 -16.21 -4.97 17.31
CA LYS A 126 -15.18 -5.45 18.23
C LYS A 126 -14.07 -4.44 18.51
N VAL A 127 -13.76 -3.57 17.54
CA VAL A 127 -12.63 -2.63 17.68
C VAL A 127 -13.12 -1.26 18.11
N LEU A 128 -14.12 -0.71 17.42
CA LEU A 128 -14.69 0.60 17.74
C LEU A 128 -15.75 0.55 18.85
N GLU A 129 -16.33 -0.63 19.12
CA GLU A 129 -17.47 -0.81 20.06
C GLU A 129 -18.69 0.04 19.65
N GLN A 130 -18.88 0.25 18.34
CA GLN A 130 -19.95 1.02 17.73
C GLN A 130 -20.61 0.24 16.58
N PRO A 131 -21.33 -0.88 16.86
CA PRO A 131 -21.86 -1.77 15.82
C PRO A 131 -22.83 -1.07 14.85
N ALA A 132 -23.49 0.00 15.28
CA ALA A 132 -24.40 0.77 14.43
C ALA A 132 -23.72 1.41 13.20
N LEU A 133 -22.41 1.67 13.27
CA LEU A 133 -21.64 2.21 12.14
C LEU A 133 -21.62 1.24 10.95
N ALA A 134 -21.77 -0.06 11.17
CA ALA A 134 -21.76 -1.06 10.09
C ALA A 134 -22.92 -0.87 9.11
N SER A 135 -24.06 -0.38 9.59
CA SER A 135 -25.27 -0.11 8.81
C SER A 135 -25.50 1.38 8.49
N ASP A 136 -24.62 2.26 8.95
CA ASP A 136 -24.69 3.68 8.63
C ASP A 136 -24.51 3.92 7.13
N GLU A 137 -25.44 4.61 6.51
CA GLU A 137 -25.42 4.85 5.06
C GLU A 137 -24.14 5.51 4.57
N ARG A 138 -23.48 6.32 5.39
CA ARG A 138 -22.20 6.99 5.08
C ARG A 138 -21.05 6.01 4.95
N PHE A 139 -21.13 4.83 5.59
CA PHE A 139 -20.00 3.90 5.74
C PHE A 139 -20.30 2.46 5.32
N SER A 140 -21.52 2.17 4.87
CA SER A 140 -22.00 0.82 4.58
C SER A 140 -21.32 0.10 3.40
N ALA A 141 -20.52 0.79 2.60
CA ALA A 141 -19.74 0.22 1.50
C ALA A 141 -18.38 0.92 1.37
N ASN A 142 -17.37 0.23 0.81
CA ASN A 142 -16.03 0.81 0.62
C ASN A 142 -16.05 2.16 -0.12
N SER A 143 -16.83 2.29 -1.18
CA SER A 143 -16.96 3.54 -1.94
C SER A 143 -17.49 4.68 -1.08
N ARG A 144 -18.46 4.40 -0.19
CA ARG A 144 -19.02 5.37 0.74
C ARG A 144 -18.03 5.73 1.84
N ARG A 145 -17.32 4.75 2.42
CA ARG A 145 -16.23 4.99 3.39
C ARG A 145 -15.11 5.83 2.78
N SER A 146 -14.73 5.56 1.54
CA SER A 146 -13.72 6.34 0.82
C SER A 146 -14.17 7.77 0.56
N ALA A 147 -15.44 8.00 0.22
CA ALA A 147 -16.01 9.33 0.02
C ALA A 147 -16.10 10.13 1.33
N ASN A 148 -16.40 9.46 2.45
CA ASN A 148 -16.52 10.07 3.78
C ASN A 148 -15.29 9.81 4.67
N ARG A 149 -14.12 9.66 4.05
CA ARG A 149 -12.83 9.29 4.70
C ARG A 149 -12.49 10.17 5.90
N SER A 150 -12.65 11.47 5.77
CA SER A 150 -12.29 12.43 6.83
C SER A 150 -13.16 12.25 8.09
N GLU A 151 -14.45 12.06 7.90
CA GLU A 151 -15.39 11.87 8.99
C GLU A 151 -15.16 10.51 9.69
N LEU A 152 -15.02 9.45 8.90
CA LEU A 152 -14.73 8.13 9.45
C LEU A 152 -13.37 8.09 10.18
N ARG A 153 -12.36 8.82 9.64
CA ARG A 153 -11.08 8.96 10.33
C ARG A 153 -11.24 9.59 11.71
N ALA A 154 -12.04 10.64 11.86
CA ALA A 154 -12.27 11.29 13.14
C ALA A 154 -12.88 10.32 14.17
N ILE A 155 -13.86 9.51 13.76
CA ILE A 155 -14.48 8.48 14.61
C ILE A 155 -13.45 7.44 15.06
N ILE A 156 -12.64 6.94 14.14
CA ILE A 156 -11.59 5.96 14.45
C ILE A 156 -10.57 6.55 15.42
N LEU A 157 -10.11 7.78 15.17
CA LEU A 157 -9.12 8.44 16.03
C LEU A 157 -9.66 8.71 17.43
N GLU A 158 -10.93 9.08 17.57
CA GLU A 158 -11.56 9.26 18.87
C GLU A 158 -11.58 7.94 19.68
N ALA A 159 -11.90 6.83 19.03
CA ALA A 159 -11.85 5.50 19.68
C ALA A 159 -10.41 5.12 20.05
N PHE A 160 -9.46 5.30 19.14
CA PHE A 160 -8.06 4.91 19.35
C PHE A 160 -7.33 5.81 20.35
N ALA A 161 -7.74 7.08 20.52
CA ALA A 161 -7.15 7.98 21.52
C ALA A 161 -7.29 7.46 22.97
N ARG A 162 -8.20 6.52 23.22
CA ARG A 162 -8.43 5.90 24.53
C ARG A 162 -7.65 4.62 24.75
N MET A 163 -6.85 4.18 23.79
CA MET A 163 -6.14 2.90 23.79
C MET A 163 -4.65 3.11 23.45
N THR A 164 -3.80 2.23 23.96
CA THR A 164 -2.44 2.10 23.49
C THR A 164 -2.41 1.38 22.13
N ALA A 165 -1.32 1.54 21.36
CA ALA A 165 -1.14 0.82 20.11
C ALA A 165 -1.23 -0.70 20.30
N ALA A 166 -0.68 -1.23 21.40
CA ALA A 166 -0.79 -2.66 21.75
C ALA A 166 -2.23 -3.11 21.95
N GLN A 167 -3.05 -2.31 22.66
CA GLN A 167 -4.47 -2.62 22.85
C GLN A 167 -5.28 -2.56 21.56
N VAL A 168 -4.95 -1.63 20.66
CA VAL A 168 -5.58 -1.57 19.33
C VAL A 168 -5.25 -2.82 18.52
N ILE A 169 -3.97 -3.24 18.50
CA ILE A 169 -3.52 -4.45 17.80
C ILE A 169 -4.23 -5.68 18.37
N GLU A 170 -4.29 -5.83 19.70
CA GLU A 170 -4.98 -6.95 20.35
C GLU A 170 -6.45 -7.06 19.89
N ARG A 171 -7.18 -5.93 19.86
CA ARG A 171 -8.58 -5.91 19.38
C ARG A 171 -8.68 -6.27 17.88
N LEU A 172 -7.76 -5.79 17.07
CA LEU A 172 -7.72 -6.12 15.64
C LEU A 172 -7.45 -7.61 15.41
N GLU A 173 -6.55 -8.23 16.18
CA GLU A 173 -6.28 -9.66 16.12
C GLU A 173 -7.50 -10.49 16.55
N GLN A 174 -8.16 -10.12 17.66
CA GLN A 174 -9.40 -10.77 18.12
C GLN A 174 -10.54 -10.63 17.11
N ALA A 175 -10.57 -9.53 16.35
CA ALA A 175 -11.51 -9.30 15.26
C ALA A 175 -11.09 -9.98 13.94
N GLN A 176 -9.91 -10.59 13.87
CA GLN A 176 -9.31 -11.18 12.68
C GLN A 176 -9.14 -10.16 11.53
N ILE A 177 -8.72 -8.95 11.88
CA ILE A 177 -8.46 -7.86 10.94
C ILE A 177 -6.96 -7.73 10.73
N ALA A 178 -6.56 -7.59 9.45
CA ALA A 178 -5.17 -7.41 9.06
C ALA A 178 -4.58 -6.15 9.69
N ASN A 179 -3.47 -6.30 10.39
CA ASN A 179 -2.78 -5.22 11.08
C ASN A 179 -1.27 -5.43 11.09
N ALA A 180 -0.52 -4.36 11.36
CA ALA A 180 0.92 -4.41 11.53
C ALA A 180 1.42 -3.24 12.39
N HIS A 181 2.57 -3.42 13.01
CA HIS A 181 3.32 -2.31 13.60
C HIS A 181 3.94 -1.44 12.49
N LEU A 182 4.06 -0.15 12.74
CA LEU A 182 4.84 0.75 11.90
C LEU A 182 6.31 0.70 12.36
N ASN A 183 7.05 -0.27 11.86
CA ASN A 183 8.43 -0.53 12.25
C ASN A 183 9.41 0.47 11.61
N THR A 184 10.42 0.87 12.38
CA THR A 184 11.63 1.51 11.87
C THR A 184 12.61 0.46 11.35
N MET A 185 13.68 0.89 10.67
CA MET A 185 14.75 -0.03 10.25
C MET A 185 15.46 -0.69 11.44
N HIS A 186 15.50 -0.04 12.61
CA HIS A 186 16.03 -0.65 13.83
C HIS A 186 15.13 -1.78 14.33
N ASP A 187 13.80 -1.59 14.28
CA ASP A 187 12.83 -2.61 14.68
C ASP A 187 12.91 -3.83 13.76
N VAL A 188 13.13 -3.62 12.46
CA VAL A 188 13.33 -4.71 11.49
C VAL A 188 14.58 -5.54 11.80
N TRP A 189 15.69 -4.91 12.26
CA TRP A 189 16.87 -5.64 12.68
C TRP A 189 16.64 -6.49 13.93
N ALA A 190 15.72 -6.10 14.79
CA ALA A 190 15.40 -6.82 16.03
C ALA A 190 14.27 -7.86 15.85
N HIS A 191 13.67 -7.90 14.68
CA HIS A 191 12.51 -8.77 14.36
C HIS A 191 12.87 -10.24 14.30
#